data_8871d5c27a38e0f0274ad54afe2ee56c
#
_entry.id   8871d5c27a38e0f0274ad54afe2ee56c
#
_cell.length_a   1.000
_cell.length_b   1.000
_cell.length_c   1.000
_cell.angle_alpha   90.00
_cell.angle_beta   90.00
_cell.angle_gamma   90.00
#
_symmetry.space_group_name_H-M   'P 1'
#
loop_
_entity.id
_entity.type
_entity.pdbx_description
1 polymer ?
#
loop_
_entity_poly.entity_id
_entity_poly.type
_entity_poly.pdbx_seq_one_letter_code
_entity_poly.pdbx_strand_id
1 'polypeptide(L)'
;SVQAPRKISDENGSVTTAIIRTYGDTTHTLISRDSYNGVFLPGYKSIPSSKLDPLQRLLPSVQLEAIDHCVGNQDWGAMEAACEYYERCLSFHRFWSVDDSQISTEFSALNSIVMASPNNVVKMPINEPAPGKKKSQIEEYVDFYGGAGVQHIALRTNDIISAVSNMRARGVEFINVPETYYTTMRMRLKSDKRSWKLQE
;
A
#
# COMPACT_ATOMS: atom_id res chain seq x y z
N SER A 1 -21.88 -2.61 8.85
CA SER A 1 -20.72 -2.53 9.75
C SER A 1 -20.45 -3.91 10.36
N VAL A 2 -19.20 -4.19 10.68
CA VAL A 2 -18.78 -5.38 11.43
C VAL A 2 -18.86 -5.09 12.94
N GLN A 3 -18.44 -3.88 13.33
CA GLN A 3 -18.53 -3.38 14.70
C GLN A 3 -19.01 -1.93 14.68
N ALA A 4 -20.07 -1.67 15.44
CA ALA A 4 -20.54 -0.31 15.70
C ALA A 4 -19.48 0.49 16.50
N PRO A 5 -19.53 1.84 16.49
CA PRO A 5 -18.63 2.66 17.26
C PRO A 5 -18.56 2.21 18.74
N ARG A 6 -17.35 1.88 19.21
CA ARG A 6 -17.08 1.42 20.57
C ARG A 6 -15.97 2.26 21.18
N LYS A 7 -16.21 2.77 22.38
CA LYS A 7 -15.21 3.48 23.16
C LYS A 7 -14.39 2.50 24.01
N ILE A 8 -13.06 2.63 23.96
CA ILE A 8 -12.11 1.93 24.82
C ILE A 8 -11.22 2.96 25.51
N SER A 9 -10.84 2.70 26.75
CA SER A 9 -10.13 3.69 27.59
C SER A 9 -9.05 3.03 28.45
N ASP A 10 -8.03 3.82 28.78
CA ASP A 10 -7.04 3.53 29.80
C ASP A 10 -6.65 4.83 30.54
N GLU A 11 -5.57 4.84 31.31
CA GLU A 11 -5.06 5.99 32.05
C GLU A 11 -4.68 7.18 31.13
N ASN A 12 -4.44 6.96 29.85
CA ASN A 12 -4.04 7.98 28.88
C ASN A 12 -5.22 8.61 28.12
N GLY A 13 -6.44 8.19 28.43
CA GLY A 13 -7.64 8.72 27.80
C GLY A 13 -8.49 7.66 27.12
N SER A 14 -9.19 8.06 26.06
CA SER A 14 -10.10 7.17 25.34
C SER A 14 -9.96 7.26 23.83
N VAL A 15 -10.24 6.14 23.17
CA VAL A 15 -10.28 6.00 21.71
C VAL A 15 -11.64 5.42 21.33
N THR A 16 -12.24 5.92 20.26
CA THR A 16 -13.43 5.31 19.66
C THR A 16 -13.04 4.57 18.39
N THR A 17 -13.45 3.32 18.28
CA THR A 17 -13.18 2.47 17.10
C THR A 17 -14.49 1.97 16.50
N ALA A 18 -14.52 1.84 15.17
CA ALA A 18 -15.60 1.16 14.43
C ALA A 18 -14.97 0.31 13.33
N ILE A 19 -15.62 -0.79 12.97
CA ILE A 19 -15.11 -1.69 11.93
C ILE A 19 -16.16 -1.81 10.82
N ILE A 20 -15.73 -1.56 9.60
CA ILE A 20 -16.53 -1.74 8.40
C ILE A 20 -15.88 -2.79 7.49
N ARG A 21 -16.70 -3.57 6.80
CA ARG A 21 -16.24 -4.46 5.74
C ARG A 21 -16.24 -3.68 4.42
N THR A 22 -15.27 -3.95 3.56
CA THR A 22 -15.16 -3.36 2.24
C THR A 22 -15.41 -4.41 1.15
N TYR A 23 -14.39 -5.04 0.65
CA TYR A 23 -14.45 -6.10 -0.36
C TYR A 23 -13.84 -7.40 0.20
N GLY A 24 -14.29 -8.52 -0.28
CA GLY A 24 -13.84 -9.83 0.18
C GLY A 24 -13.97 -9.96 1.71
N ASP A 25 -12.93 -10.39 2.36
CA ASP A 25 -12.81 -10.44 3.83
C ASP A 25 -12.10 -9.22 4.43
N THR A 26 -11.71 -8.24 3.59
CA THR A 26 -11.02 -7.02 4.02
C THR A 26 -11.92 -6.12 4.86
N THR A 27 -11.38 -5.62 5.96
CA THR A 27 -12.05 -4.67 6.86
C THR A 27 -11.22 -3.42 7.06
N HIS A 28 -11.89 -2.30 7.35
CA HIS A 28 -11.25 -1.08 7.85
C HIS A 28 -11.67 -0.84 9.29
N THR A 29 -10.68 -0.64 10.16
CA THR A 29 -10.90 -0.13 11.50
C THR A 29 -10.73 1.39 11.48
N LEU A 30 -11.83 2.10 11.68
CA LEU A 30 -11.86 3.55 11.82
C LEU A 30 -11.51 3.90 13.27
N ILE A 31 -10.62 4.86 13.47
CA ILE A 31 -10.11 5.22 14.79
C ILE A 31 -10.22 6.73 14.99
N SER A 32 -10.94 7.16 16.03
CA SER A 32 -10.90 8.53 16.55
C SER A 32 -10.14 8.53 17.87
N ARG A 33 -9.01 9.27 17.92
CA ARG A 33 -8.11 9.33 19.07
C ARG A 33 -7.72 10.75 19.50
N ASP A 34 -8.53 11.73 19.17
CA ASP A 34 -8.21 13.16 19.36
C ASP A 34 -7.90 13.54 20.82
N SER A 35 -8.47 12.80 21.78
CA SER A 35 -8.26 13.01 23.23
C SER A 35 -7.41 11.93 23.89
N TYR A 36 -6.69 11.12 23.11
CA TYR A 36 -5.88 10.03 23.61
C TYR A 36 -4.38 10.37 23.56
N ASN A 37 -3.70 10.33 24.71
CA ASN A 37 -2.28 10.69 24.85
C ASN A 37 -1.35 9.48 24.91
N GLY A 38 -1.86 8.25 24.82
CA GLY A 38 -1.08 7.02 24.79
C GLY A 38 -0.38 6.77 23.45
N VAL A 39 0.46 5.74 23.41
CA VAL A 39 1.35 5.44 22.27
C VAL A 39 0.58 5.18 20.98
N PHE A 40 -0.46 4.34 21.01
CA PHE A 40 -1.26 3.98 19.84
C PHE A 40 -2.74 3.81 20.20
N LEU A 41 -3.08 2.74 20.90
CA LEU A 41 -4.42 2.41 21.40
C LEU A 41 -4.36 2.06 22.87
N PRO A 42 -5.47 2.14 23.62
CA PRO A 42 -5.54 1.67 24.98
C PRO A 42 -4.98 0.25 25.16
N GLY A 43 -4.11 0.08 26.13
CA GLY A 43 -3.39 -1.16 26.37
C GLY A 43 -2.03 -1.31 25.69
N TYR A 44 -1.69 -0.45 24.73
CA TYR A 44 -0.35 -0.39 24.12
C TYR A 44 0.63 0.35 25.03
N LYS A 45 1.87 -0.13 25.07
CA LYS A 45 2.94 0.47 25.88
C LYS A 45 4.18 0.71 25.03
N SER A 46 4.92 1.76 25.37
CA SER A 46 6.25 2.00 24.79
C SER A 46 7.18 0.84 25.11
N ILE A 47 7.99 0.43 24.15
CA ILE A 47 9.04 -0.56 24.36
C ILE A 47 10.22 0.13 25.05
N PRO A 48 10.63 -0.31 26.25
CA PRO A 48 11.81 0.24 26.90
C PRO A 48 13.06 0.09 26.04
N SER A 49 13.95 1.07 26.06
CA SER A 49 15.19 1.08 25.25
C SER A 49 16.04 -0.18 25.46
N SER A 50 16.00 -0.78 26.67
CA SER A 50 16.69 -2.03 26.97
C SER A 50 16.12 -3.28 26.29
N LYS A 51 14.88 -3.20 25.79
CA LYS A 51 14.18 -4.30 25.09
C LYS A 51 14.12 -4.08 23.57
N LEU A 52 14.71 -3.02 23.07
CA LEU A 52 14.82 -2.81 21.62
C LEU A 52 15.72 -3.86 21.00
N ASP A 53 15.39 -4.30 19.80
CA ASP A 53 16.22 -5.21 19.01
C ASP A 53 17.65 -4.63 18.92
N PRO A 54 18.69 -5.42 19.24
CA PRO A 54 20.08 -5.00 19.10
C PRO A 54 20.42 -4.46 17.71
N LEU A 55 19.79 -4.97 16.65
CA LEU A 55 19.95 -4.50 15.27
C LEU A 55 19.59 -3.02 15.10
N GLN A 56 18.68 -2.49 15.91
CA GLN A 56 18.34 -1.06 15.88
C GLN A 56 19.51 -0.17 16.31
N ARG A 57 20.45 -0.68 17.09
CA ARG A 57 21.65 0.04 17.56
C ARG A 57 22.86 -0.21 16.67
N LEU A 58 22.93 -1.38 16.05
CA LEU A 58 24.09 -1.83 15.27
C LEU A 58 24.01 -1.42 13.80
N LEU A 59 22.81 -1.27 13.28
CA LEU A 59 22.59 -0.99 11.85
C LEU A 59 21.98 0.41 11.67
N PRO A 60 22.30 1.08 10.55
CA PRO A 60 21.73 2.38 10.21
C PRO A 60 20.19 2.34 10.17
N SER A 61 19.52 3.44 10.54
CA SER A 61 18.06 3.57 10.46
C SER A 61 17.55 3.37 9.04
N VAL A 62 16.38 2.73 8.88
CA VAL A 62 15.75 2.58 7.57
C VAL A 62 15.11 3.87 7.07
N GLN A 63 14.70 4.76 7.96
CA GLN A 63 14.10 6.07 7.67
C GLN A 63 12.83 5.97 6.81
N LEU A 64 11.90 5.13 7.23
CA LEU A 64 10.54 5.12 6.68
C LEU A 64 9.72 6.24 7.32
N GLU A 65 8.96 6.97 6.51
CA GLU A 65 8.19 8.13 6.98
C GLU A 65 6.74 7.80 7.25
N ALA A 66 6.10 7.08 6.35
CA ALA A 66 4.68 6.77 6.43
C ALA A 66 4.31 5.55 5.57
N ILE A 67 3.12 5.01 5.83
CA ILE A 67 2.39 4.18 4.87
C ILE A 67 1.84 5.14 3.82
N ASP A 68 2.23 4.94 2.55
CA ASP A 68 1.78 5.80 1.45
C ASP A 68 0.41 5.36 0.92
N HIS A 69 0.26 4.07 0.63
CA HIS A 69 -1.00 3.49 0.18
C HIS A 69 -1.11 1.99 0.48
N CYS A 70 -2.34 1.48 0.41
CA CYS A 70 -2.63 0.04 0.46
C CYS A 70 -3.42 -0.34 -0.79
N VAL A 71 -3.01 -1.39 -1.48
CA VAL A 71 -3.62 -1.82 -2.75
C VAL A 71 -4.56 -2.99 -2.53
N GLY A 72 -5.77 -2.90 -3.08
CA GLY A 72 -6.73 -3.99 -3.11
C GLY A 72 -6.90 -4.58 -4.51
N ASN A 73 -6.82 -5.91 -4.61
CA ASN A 73 -7.13 -6.64 -5.83
C ASN A 73 -8.56 -7.13 -5.80
N GLN A 74 -9.25 -6.96 -6.91
CA GLN A 74 -10.63 -7.38 -7.15
C GLN A 74 -10.66 -8.46 -8.22
N ASP A 75 -11.73 -9.24 -8.25
CA ASP A 75 -12.04 -10.14 -9.34
C ASP A 75 -12.52 -9.36 -10.58
N TRP A 76 -12.64 -10.05 -11.70
CA TRP A 76 -13.12 -9.50 -12.97
C TRP A 76 -14.41 -8.72 -12.81
N GLY A 77 -14.41 -7.47 -13.27
CA GLY A 77 -15.57 -6.57 -13.24
C GLY A 77 -16.03 -6.10 -11.88
N ALA A 78 -15.25 -6.35 -10.80
CA ALA A 78 -15.63 -5.98 -9.44
C ALA A 78 -14.99 -4.67 -8.95
N MET A 79 -14.06 -4.09 -9.70
CA MET A 79 -13.34 -2.86 -9.33
C MET A 79 -14.29 -1.68 -9.16
N GLU A 80 -15.21 -1.47 -10.10
CA GLU A 80 -16.14 -0.32 -10.06
C GLU A 80 -17.00 -0.34 -8.79
N ALA A 81 -17.58 -1.49 -8.44
CA ALA A 81 -18.40 -1.62 -7.23
C ALA A 81 -17.59 -1.32 -5.95
N ALA A 82 -16.30 -1.70 -5.91
CA ALA A 82 -15.40 -1.36 -4.83
C ALA A 82 -15.13 0.15 -4.78
N CYS A 83 -14.86 0.80 -5.92
CA CYS A 83 -14.66 2.25 -6.00
C CYS A 83 -15.90 3.03 -5.55
N GLU A 84 -17.09 2.67 -6.04
CA GLU A 84 -18.37 3.27 -5.62
C GLU A 84 -18.60 3.15 -4.12
N TYR A 85 -18.20 2.04 -3.50
CA TYR A 85 -18.27 1.88 -2.05
C TYR A 85 -17.43 2.93 -1.32
N TYR A 86 -16.20 3.17 -1.76
CA TYR A 86 -15.32 4.20 -1.19
C TYR A 86 -15.89 5.60 -1.37
N GLU A 87 -16.45 5.91 -2.55
CA GLU A 87 -17.11 7.19 -2.82
C GLU A 87 -18.29 7.43 -1.89
N ARG A 88 -19.22 6.49 -1.83
CA ARG A 88 -20.48 6.64 -1.09
C ARG A 88 -20.32 6.55 0.42
N CYS A 89 -19.45 5.66 0.91
CA CYS A 89 -19.35 5.37 2.34
C CYS A 89 -18.26 6.14 3.06
N LEU A 90 -17.20 6.56 2.35
CA LEU A 90 -16.03 7.22 2.93
C LEU A 90 -15.74 8.58 2.31
N SER A 91 -16.59 9.06 1.39
CA SER A 91 -16.42 10.33 0.67
C SER A 91 -15.08 10.42 -0.09
N PHE A 92 -14.53 9.27 -0.50
CA PHE A 92 -13.36 9.26 -1.33
C PHE A 92 -13.70 9.73 -2.74
N HIS A 93 -12.68 10.13 -3.49
CA HIS A 93 -12.81 10.48 -4.91
C HIS A 93 -11.78 9.71 -5.73
N ARG A 94 -12.04 9.60 -7.04
CA ARG A 94 -11.10 9.04 -8.00
C ARG A 94 -9.96 10.03 -8.19
N PHE A 95 -8.79 9.67 -7.69
CA PHE A 95 -7.61 10.52 -7.72
C PHE A 95 -6.83 10.36 -9.03
N TRP A 96 -6.69 9.14 -9.47
CA TRP A 96 -5.98 8.79 -10.70
C TRP A 96 -6.44 7.41 -11.19
N SER A 97 -6.46 7.21 -12.50
CA SER A 97 -6.81 5.93 -13.11
C SER A 97 -5.80 5.56 -14.18
N VAL A 98 -5.59 4.26 -14.34
CA VAL A 98 -4.77 3.66 -15.40
C VAL A 98 -5.59 2.57 -16.04
N ASP A 99 -5.71 2.64 -17.34
CA ASP A 99 -6.28 1.57 -18.15
C ASP A 99 -5.20 0.62 -18.67
N ASP A 100 -5.63 -0.46 -19.31
CA ASP A 100 -4.79 -1.49 -19.91
C ASP A 100 -3.82 -0.94 -20.98
N SER A 101 -4.12 0.22 -21.58
CA SER A 101 -3.25 0.87 -22.57
C SER A 101 -1.99 1.47 -21.93
N GLN A 102 -2.02 1.75 -20.63
CA GLN A 102 -0.95 2.44 -19.91
C GLN A 102 -0.09 1.50 -19.04
N ILE A 103 -0.69 0.46 -18.48
CA ILE A 103 0.01 -0.58 -17.68
C ILE A 103 -0.20 -1.97 -18.32
N SER A 104 -0.05 -2.08 -19.61
CA SER A 104 0.07 -3.38 -20.24
C SER A 104 1.55 -3.69 -20.50
N THR A 105 1.99 -4.87 -20.07
CA THR A 105 3.12 -5.50 -20.71
C THR A 105 2.60 -6.22 -21.97
N GLU A 106 3.46 -6.58 -22.91
CA GLU A 106 3.06 -7.38 -24.07
C GLU A 106 2.28 -8.67 -23.70
N PHE A 107 2.34 -9.07 -22.43
CA PHE A 107 1.87 -10.37 -21.96
C PHE A 107 0.74 -10.31 -20.91
N SER A 108 0.71 -9.31 -20.03
CA SER A 108 -0.31 -9.21 -18.99
C SER A 108 -0.76 -7.76 -18.79
N ALA A 109 -2.02 -7.57 -18.46
CA ALA A 109 -2.64 -6.27 -18.26
C ALA A 109 -3.44 -6.22 -16.94
N LEU A 110 -3.64 -5.03 -16.43
CA LEU A 110 -4.52 -4.74 -15.30
C LEU A 110 -5.20 -3.39 -15.50
N ASN A 111 -6.39 -3.23 -14.93
CA ASN A 111 -7.04 -1.94 -14.73
C ASN A 111 -6.80 -1.49 -13.28
N SER A 112 -6.61 -0.21 -13.07
CA SER A 112 -6.39 0.35 -11.74
C SER A 112 -7.02 1.73 -11.60
N ILE A 113 -7.71 1.95 -10.47
CA ILE A 113 -8.23 3.24 -10.07
C ILE A 113 -7.72 3.54 -8.66
N VAL A 114 -7.09 4.70 -8.48
CA VAL A 114 -6.65 5.14 -7.16
C VAL A 114 -7.78 5.95 -6.50
N MET A 115 -8.34 5.41 -5.43
CA MET A 115 -9.28 6.12 -4.57
C MET A 115 -8.53 6.89 -3.52
N ALA A 116 -8.88 8.16 -3.29
CA ALA A 116 -8.23 9.00 -2.28
C ALA A 116 -9.24 9.65 -1.35
N SER A 117 -8.84 9.82 -0.09
CA SER A 117 -9.60 10.61 0.89
C SER A 117 -9.69 12.08 0.46
N PRO A 118 -10.68 12.87 0.98
CA PRO A 118 -10.85 14.27 0.57
C PRO A 118 -9.60 15.15 0.67
N ASN A 119 -8.72 14.85 1.62
CA ASN A 119 -7.43 15.54 1.81
C ASN A 119 -6.23 14.89 1.09
N ASN A 120 -6.46 13.86 0.26
CA ASN A 120 -5.45 13.10 -0.48
C ASN A 120 -4.38 12.40 0.40
N VAL A 121 -4.62 12.25 1.69
CA VAL A 121 -3.66 11.59 2.59
C VAL A 121 -3.78 10.08 2.52
N VAL A 122 -5.00 9.54 2.59
CA VAL A 122 -5.24 8.11 2.46
C VAL A 122 -5.49 7.77 1.01
N LYS A 123 -4.71 6.84 0.47
CA LYS A 123 -4.83 6.36 -0.92
C LYS A 123 -5.02 4.87 -0.94
N MET A 124 -5.96 4.43 -1.75
CA MET A 124 -6.34 3.03 -1.93
C MET A 124 -6.42 2.72 -3.44
N PRO A 125 -5.35 2.30 -4.09
CA PRO A 125 -5.44 1.76 -5.44
C PRO A 125 -6.26 0.47 -5.42
N ILE A 126 -7.21 0.39 -6.35
CA ILE A 126 -8.09 -0.77 -6.55
C ILE A 126 -7.81 -1.29 -7.94
N ASN A 127 -7.43 -2.56 -8.01
CA ASN A 127 -7.05 -3.21 -9.25
C ASN A 127 -8.05 -4.31 -9.62
N GLU A 128 -8.22 -4.55 -10.91
CA GLU A 128 -8.85 -5.77 -11.44
C GLU A 128 -8.02 -6.33 -12.60
N PRO A 129 -8.21 -7.62 -12.96
CA PRO A 129 -7.56 -8.17 -14.14
C PRO A 129 -8.02 -7.46 -15.41
N ALA A 130 -7.14 -7.38 -16.41
CA ALA A 130 -7.49 -6.98 -17.76
C ALA A 130 -7.04 -8.05 -18.75
N PRO A 131 -7.69 -8.16 -19.95
CA PRO A 131 -7.32 -9.14 -20.96
C PRO A 131 -5.86 -8.99 -21.40
N GLY A 132 -5.12 -10.09 -21.47
CA GLY A 132 -3.72 -10.15 -21.91
C GLY A 132 -3.37 -11.49 -22.53
N LYS A 133 -2.19 -11.61 -23.12
CA LYS A 133 -1.69 -12.88 -23.68
C LYS A 133 -1.39 -13.94 -22.61
N LYS A 134 -1.17 -13.50 -21.36
CA LYS A 134 -0.96 -14.36 -20.20
C LYS A 134 -1.93 -13.97 -19.10
N LYS A 135 -2.14 -14.89 -18.16
CA LYS A 135 -2.91 -14.65 -16.97
C LYS A 135 -2.42 -13.40 -16.24
N SER A 136 -3.33 -12.52 -15.86
CA SER A 136 -3.00 -11.32 -15.08
C SER A 136 -2.49 -11.71 -13.69
N GLN A 137 -1.49 -10.98 -13.19
CA GLN A 137 -1.04 -11.15 -11.80
C GLN A 137 -2.15 -10.88 -10.78
N ILE A 138 -3.14 -10.05 -11.14
CA ILE A 138 -4.31 -9.80 -10.29
C ILE A 138 -5.20 -11.04 -10.22
N GLU A 139 -5.44 -11.68 -11.36
CA GLU A 139 -6.18 -12.94 -11.42
C GLU A 139 -5.46 -14.07 -10.68
N GLU A 140 -4.12 -14.18 -10.82
CA GLU A 140 -3.32 -15.14 -10.05
C GLU A 140 -3.46 -14.92 -8.55
N TYR A 141 -3.47 -13.64 -8.10
CA TYR A 141 -3.70 -13.30 -6.70
C TYR A 141 -5.07 -13.74 -6.23
N VAL A 142 -6.13 -13.40 -6.99
CA VAL A 142 -7.52 -13.71 -6.62
C VAL A 142 -7.74 -15.22 -6.53
N ASP A 143 -7.19 -15.98 -7.47
CA ASP A 143 -7.26 -17.45 -7.45
C ASP A 143 -6.52 -18.06 -6.24
N PHE A 144 -5.30 -17.59 -5.97
CA PHE A 144 -4.49 -18.08 -4.87
C PHE A 144 -5.09 -17.74 -3.50
N TYR A 145 -5.56 -16.49 -3.35
CA TYR A 145 -6.14 -16.00 -2.09
C TYR A 145 -7.58 -16.51 -1.86
N GLY A 146 -8.26 -16.88 -2.93
CA GLY A 146 -9.66 -17.35 -2.90
C GLY A 146 -10.66 -16.19 -2.92
N GLY A 147 -10.30 -15.04 -3.49
CA GLY A 147 -11.16 -13.86 -3.62
C GLY A 147 -10.40 -12.54 -3.61
N ALA A 148 -11.16 -11.46 -3.54
CA ALA A 148 -10.61 -10.10 -3.42
C ALA A 148 -9.90 -9.90 -2.07
N GLY A 149 -8.80 -9.14 -2.07
CA GLY A 149 -8.03 -8.89 -0.85
C GLY A 149 -6.94 -7.83 -1.03
N VAL A 150 -6.13 -7.61 0.01
CA VAL A 150 -5.04 -6.64 0.01
C VAL A 150 -3.81 -7.24 -0.66
N GLN A 151 -3.34 -6.62 -1.75
CA GLN A 151 -2.16 -7.07 -2.49
C GLN A 151 -0.86 -6.65 -1.81
N HIS A 152 -0.72 -5.35 -1.49
CA HIS A 152 0.49 -4.84 -0.84
C HIS A 152 0.23 -3.55 -0.05
N ILE A 153 1.20 -3.23 0.78
CA ILE A 153 1.30 -1.96 1.52
C ILE A 153 2.56 -1.26 1.04
N ALA A 154 2.42 -0.03 0.54
CA ALA A 154 3.53 0.80 0.12
C ALA A 154 4.01 1.71 1.24
N LEU A 155 5.31 1.75 1.44
CA LEU A 155 5.97 2.58 2.44
C LEU A 155 6.71 3.74 1.76
N ARG A 156 6.60 4.94 2.33
CA ARG A 156 7.27 6.13 1.82
C ARG A 156 8.58 6.39 2.55
N THR A 157 9.59 6.79 1.78
CA THR A 157 10.88 7.27 2.26
C THR A 157 11.37 8.41 1.38
N ASN A 158 12.19 9.31 1.93
CA ASN A 158 12.86 10.37 1.17
C ASN A 158 14.15 9.89 0.49
N ASP A 159 14.71 8.76 0.93
CA ASP A 159 15.92 8.17 0.35
C ASP A 159 15.72 6.66 0.15
N ILE A 160 15.24 6.29 -1.05
CA ILE A 160 14.97 4.90 -1.41
C ILE A 160 16.23 4.04 -1.43
N ILE A 161 17.38 4.62 -1.81
CA ILE A 161 18.64 3.87 -1.91
C ILE A 161 19.11 3.46 -0.53
N SER A 162 19.21 4.40 0.40
CA SER A 162 19.58 4.12 1.79
C SER A 162 18.55 3.23 2.48
N ALA A 163 17.24 3.48 2.27
CA ALA A 163 16.17 2.67 2.87
C ALA A 163 16.29 1.20 2.45
N VAL A 164 16.39 0.90 1.15
CA VAL A 164 16.51 -0.47 0.64
C VAL A 164 17.81 -1.12 1.10
N SER A 165 18.95 -0.42 1.05
CA SER A 165 20.23 -0.95 1.53
C SER A 165 20.17 -1.31 3.02
N ASN A 166 19.59 -0.44 3.84
CA ASN A 166 19.48 -0.66 5.29
C ASN A 166 18.45 -1.76 5.64
N MET A 167 17.40 -1.93 4.84
CA MET A 167 16.47 -3.04 4.97
C MET A 167 17.13 -4.37 4.61
N ARG A 168 17.92 -4.42 3.53
CA ARG A 168 18.71 -5.60 3.14
C ARG A 168 19.72 -5.99 4.23
N ALA A 169 20.41 -5.03 4.81
CA ALA A 169 21.32 -5.27 5.93
C ALA A 169 20.62 -5.91 7.16
N ARG A 170 19.30 -5.75 7.27
CA ARG A 170 18.44 -6.37 8.28
C ARG A 170 17.84 -7.72 7.84
N GLY A 171 18.19 -8.22 6.68
CA GLY A 171 17.69 -9.48 6.14
C GLY A 171 16.33 -9.38 5.42
N VAL A 172 15.88 -8.18 5.07
CA VAL A 172 14.67 -8.04 4.23
C VAL A 172 15.02 -8.43 2.80
N GLU A 173 14.28 -9.38 2.27
CA GLU A 173 14.41 -9.83 0.88
C GLU A 173 13.61 -8.92 -0.06
N PHE A 174 14.16 -8.65 -1.22
CA PHE A 174 13.53 -7.89 -2.29
C PHE A 174 13.45 -8.72 -3.55
N ILE A 175 12.40 -8.49 -4.35
CA ILE A 175 12.29 -9.08 -5.68
C ILE A 175 13.43 -8.52 -6.55
N ASN A 176 14.19 -9.42 -7.17
CA ASN A 176 15.25 -9.06 -8.09
C ASN A 176 14.64 -8.64 -9.43
N VAL A 177 15.03 -7.47 -9.91
CA VAL A 177 14.61 -6.98 -11.22
C VAL A 177 15.53 -7.58 -12.29
N PRO A 178 15.00 -8.17 -13.38
CA PRO A 178 15.81 -8.72 -14.47
C PRO A 178 16.68 -7.65 -15.13
N GLU A 179 17.87 -8.02 -15.59
CA GLU A 179 18.80 -7.12 -16.29
C GLU A 179 18.19 -6.48 -17.54
N THR A 180 17.30 -7.18 -18.21
CA THR A 180 16.54 -6.68 -19.37
C THR A 180 15.71 -5.43 -19.04
N TYR A 181 15.20 -5.31 -17.82
CA TYR A 181 14.50 -4.11 -17.37
C TYR A 181 15.42 -2.88 -17.41
N TYR A 182 16.61 -2.99 -16.84
CA TYR A 182 17.58 -1.89 -16.83
C TYR A 182 18.05 -1.52 -18.23
N THR A 183 18.26 -2.52 -19.10
CA THR A 183 18.63 -2.30 -20.50
C THR A 183 17.55 -1.52 -21.25
N THR A 184 16.30 -1.93 -21.11
CA THR A 184 15.15 -1.23 -21.73
C THR A 184 14.98 0.18 -21.16
N MET A 185 15.10 0.35 -19.85
CA MET A 185 15.05 1.65 -19.18
C MET A 185 16.14 2.60 -19.69
N ARG A 186 17.38 2.11 -19.80
CA ARG A 186 18.51 2.91 -20.33
C ARG A 186 18.27 3.34 -21.79
N MET A 187 17.70 2.48 -22.63
CA MET A 187 17.33 2.84 -24.00
C MET A 187 16.25 3.94 -24.02
N ARG A 188 15.21 3.82 -23.21
CA ARG A 188 14.14 4.82 -23.11
C ARG A 188 14.67 6.16 -22.62
N LEU A 189 15.53 6.18 -21.58
CA LEU A 189 16.13 7.40 -21.04
C LEU A 189 17.09 8.06 -22.03
N LYS A 190 17.82 7.30 -22.86
CA LYS A 190 18.66 7.86 -23.94
C LYS A 190 17.85 8.53 -25.05
N SER A 191 16.65 8.07 -25.31
CA SER A 191 15.75 8.68 -26.29
C SER A 191 15.00 9.90 -25.75
N ASP A 192 14.94 10.07 -24.42
CA ASP A 192 14.35 11.23 -23.77
C ASP A 192 15.34 12.41 -23.85
N LYS A 193 14.90 13.56 -24.36
CA LYS A 193 15.73 14.80 -24.46
C LYS A 193 16.12 15.39 -23.10
N ARG A 194 15.60 14.86 -21.98
CA ARG A 194 15.99 15.26 -20.63
C ARG A 194 17.30 14.55 -20.25
N SER A 195 18.30 15.33 -19.82
CA SER A 195 19.57 14.76 -19.35
C SER A 195 19.35 14.10 -17.97
N TRP A 196 19.27 12.77 -17.96
CA TRP A 196 19.26 12.00 -16.73
C TRP A 196 20.70 11.62 -16.36
N LYS A 197 21.15 12.01 -15.18
CA LYS A 197 22.39 11.47 -14.61
C LYS A 197 22.08 10.11 -14.00
N LEU A 198 22.33 9.05 -14.75
CA LEU A 198 22.38 7.70 -14.19
C LEU A 198 23.74 7.57 -13.50
N GLN A 199 23.77 7.41 -12.19
CA GLN A 199 24.95 6.93 -11.48
C GLN A 199 25.08 5.43 -11.80
N GLU A 200 26.28 5.02 -12.26
CA GLU A 200 26.66 3.64 -12.52
C GLU A 200 26.76 2.83 -11.22
#